data_e913cc41973bdb44137b36b7ac5371a6
#
_entry.id   e913cc41973bdb44137b36b7ac5371a6
#
_cell.length_a   1.000
_cell.length_b   1.000
_cell.length_c   1.000
_cell.angle_alpha   90.00
_cell.angle_beta   90.00
_cell.angle_gamma   90.00
#
_symmetry.space_group_name_H-M   'P 1'
#
loop_
_entity.id
_entity.type
_entity.pdbx_description
1 polymer ?
#
loop_
_entity_poly.entity_id
_entity_poly.type
_entity_poly.pdbx_seq_one_letter_code
_entity_poly.pdbx_strand_id
1 'polypeptide(L)'
;MSLVRTVLPYIISGISVGGQYALIAIGYTMVYGILRLINFAHGDVFMVAGLMMVYLTASLPLYISIPLMIILTVLIGFTIERVAYKPLRTAPRMSVMISAIGVSYLLQNLALYITGGLNKNYPAIPWISDRITVLGMETTRVTVITPFLTILLVVALVFLINHTKIGMAMRAVSVDFETSQLMGIKINNVISATFIIGTFLAAVGSVLYFTNYPGVVPTSGAMPGLKAFVAAVFGGIGSIPGAVIGAFIIGICESIIKGLDTILIVNGAITEQIGLATFSDAFTFILLIVILVFKPTGLFGEKTTDKV
;
A
#
# COMPACT_ATOMS: atom_id res chain seq x y z
N MET A 1 31.49 -9.42 13.83
CA MET A 1 31.36 -8.18 13.01
C MET A 1 30.82 -8.40 11.60
N SER A 2 31.03 -9.56 10.99
CA SER A 2 30.55 -9.91 9.65
C SER A 2 29.04 -10.04 9.53
N LEU A 3 28.38 -10.74 10.48
CA LEU A 3 26.93 -11.03 10.44
C LEU A 3 26.08 -9.75 10.50
N VAL A 4 26.42 -8.81 11.36
CA VAL A 4 25.69 -7.53 11.47
C VAL A 4 25.77 -6.74 10.17
N ARG A 5 26.94 -6.73 9.50
CA ARG A 5 27.12 -6.06 8.20
C ARG A 5 26.31 -6.74 7.09
N THR A 6 26.05 -8.04 7.19
CA THR A 6 25.27 -8.78 6.20
C THR A 6 23.76 -8.62 6.41
N VAL A 7 23.30 -8.56 7.66
CA VAL A 7 21.85 -8.48 7.97
C VAL A 7 21.32 -7.04 7.88
N LEU A 8 22.14 -6.05 8.24
CA LEU A 8 21.73 -4.64 8.32
C LEU A 8 21.18 -4.07 7.00
N PRO A 9 21.74 -4.38 5.80
CA PRO A 9 21.17 -3.96 4.51
C PRO A 9 19.75 -4.45 4.29
N TYR A 10 19.46 -5.69 4.68
CA TYR A 10 18.13 -6.27 4.55
C TYR A 10 17.12 -5.64 5.52
N ILE A 11 17.54 -5.27 6.72
CA ILE A 11 16.69 -4.53 7.66
C ILE A 11 16.35 -3.14 7.11
N ILE A 12 17.34 -2.39 6.61
CA ILE A 12 17.12 -1.05 6.03
C ILE A 12 16.20 -1.14 4.80
N SER A 13 16.46 -2.10 3.90
CA SER A 13 15.60 -2.37 2.76
C SER A 13 14.19 -2.77 3.19
N GLY A 14 14.07 -3.63 4.21
CA GLY A 14 12.80 -4.07 4.75
C GLY A 14 11.97 -2.96 5.37
N ILE A 15 12.59 -2.03 6.07
CA ILE A 15 11.93 -0.83 6.59
C ILE A 15 11.42 0.05 5.44
N SER A 16 12.20 0.19 4.36
CA SER A 16 11.76 0.92 3.17
C SER A 16 10.57 0.25 2.48
N VAL A 17 10.66 -1.05 2.22
CA VAL A 17 9.56 -1.84 1.62
C VAL A 17 8.31 -1.80 2.51
N GLY A 18 8.49 -1.94 3.82
CA GLY A 18 7.42 -1.81 4.81
C GLY A 18 6.74 -0.44 4.76
N GLY A 19 7.51 0.64 4.59
CA GLY A 19 6.97 1.98 4.39
C GLY A 19 6.11 2.10 3.12
N GLN A 20 6.55 1.50 2.02
CA GLN A 20 5.79 1.47 0.76
C GLN A 20 4.47 0.70 0.92
N TYR A 21 4.52 -0.48 1.56
CA TYR A 21 3.30 -1.25 1.87
C TYR A 21 2.38 -0.52 2.84
N ALA A 22 2.93 0.23 3.81
CA ALA A 22 2.13 1.01 4.75
C ALA A 22 1.27 2.07 4.05
N LEU A 23 1.80 2.78 3.06
CA LEU A 23 1.04 3.77 2.30
C LEU A 23 -0.15 3.16 1.56
N ILE A 24 0.01 1.97 0.99
CA ILE A 24 -1.08 1.23 0.34
C ILE A 24 -2.04 0.65 1.39
N ALA A 25 -1.52 0.06 2.47
CA ALA A 25 -2.30 -0.58 3.54
C ALA A 25 -3.23 0.41 4.26
N ILE A 26 -2.80 1.66 4.42
CA ILE A 26 -3.64 2.72 4.98
C ILE A 26 -4.87 2.96 4.09
N GLY A 27 -4.70 2.97 2.76
CA GLY A 27 -5.83 3.10 1.83
C GLY A 27 -6.86 1.99 2.01
N TYR A 28 -6.42 0.74 2.13
CA TYR A 28 -7.31 -0.40 2.44
C TYR A 28 -8.00 -0.22 3.79
N THR A 29 -7.23 0.10 4.82
CA THR A 29 -7.73 0.23 6.20
C THR A 29 -8.75 1.37 6.33
N MET A 30 -8.52 2.51 5.69
CA MET A 30 -9.45 3.65 5.72
C MET A 30 -10.78 3.32 5.04
N VAL A 31 -10.74 2.72 3.85
CA VAL A 31 -11.95 2.34 3.11
C VAL A 31 -12.73 1.27 3.90
N TYR A 32 -12.02 0.27 4.44
CA TYR A 32 -12.66 -0.77 5.25
C TYR A 32 -13.26 -0.21 6.55
N GLY A 33 -12.56 0.70 7.23
CA GLY A 33 -13.04 1.31 8.47
C GLY A 33 -14.41 1.99 8.33
N ILE A 34 -14.69 2.57 7.14
CA ILE A 34 -15.96 3.28 6.88
C ILE A 34 -16.99 2.39 6.18
N LEU A 35 -16.60 1.67 5.13
CA LEU A 35 -17.54 0.90 4.31
C LEU A 35 -17.67 -0.56 4.74
N ARG A 36 -16.76 -1.05 5.60
CA ARG A 36 -16.64 -2.48 5.96
C ARG A 36 -16.46 -3.39 4.72
N LEU A 37 -15.85 -2.87 3.68
CA LEU A 37 -15.62 -3.52 2.39
C LEU A 37 -14.17 -3.37 1.97
N ILE A 38 -13.63 -4.38 1.30
CA ILE A 38 -12.27 -4.36 0.78
C ILE A 38 -12.29 -3.83 -0.66
N ASN A 39 -11.45 -2.83 -0.94
CA ASN A 39 -11.28 -2.29 -2.28
C ASN A 39 -10.14 -3.02 -3.01
N PHE A 40 -10.42 -4.14 -3.67
CA PHE A 40 -9.40 -4.89 -4.42
C PHE A 40 -8.75 -4.10 -5.57
N ALA A 41 -9.44 -3.10 -6.11
CA ALA A 41 -8.87 -2.24 -7.17
C ALA A 41 -7.76 -1.29 -6.66
N HIS A 42 -7.55 -1.17 -5.35
CA HIS A 42 -6.62 -0.19 -4.79
C HIS A 42 -5.15 -0.45 -5.20
N GLY A 43 -4.74 -1.72 -5.27
CA GLY A 43 -3.42 -2.10 -5.77
C GLY A 43 -3.23 -1.77 -7.26
N ASP A 44 -4.31 -1.87 -8.05
CA ASP A 44 -4.24 -1.52 -9.48
C ASP A 44 -4.25 -0.01 -9.71
N VAL A 45 -4.90 0.77 -8.84
CA VAL A 45 -4.75 2.24 -8.84
C VAL A 45 -3.30 2.66 -8.58
N PHE A 46 -2.61 1.99 -7.66
CA PHE A 46 -1.18 2.16 -7.43
C PHE A 46 -0.34 1.84 -8.69
N MET A 47 -0.63 0.76 -9.41
CA MET A 47 0.02 0.39 -10.66
C MET A 47 -0.26 1.42 -11.76
N VAL A 48 -1.51 1.87 -11.90
CA VAL A 48 -1.91 2.89 -12.88
C VAL A 48 -1.17 4.20 -12.63
N ALA A 49 -0.95 4.61 -11.38
CA ALA A 49 -0.11 5.75 -11.04
C ALA A 49 1.32 5.59 -11.58
N GLY A 50 1.92 4.41 -11.43
CA GLY A 50 3.24 4.10 -12.00
C GLY A 50 3.28 4.21 -13.53
N LEU A 51 2.29 3.65 -14.22
CA LEU A 51 2.17 3.77 -15.68
C LEU A 51 1.95 5.21 -16.13
N MET A 52 1.09 5.96 -15.45
CA MET A 52 0.87 7.38 -15.75
C MET A 52 2.17 8.18 -15.67
N MET A 53 2.99 7.90 -14.65
CA MET A 53 4.30 8.57 -14.53
C MET A 53 5.20 8.29 -15.73
N VAL A 54 5.26 7.04 -16.20
CA VAL A 54 6.03 6.65 -17.40
C VAL A 54 5.58 7.44 -18.61
N TYR A 55 4.28 7.54 -18.87
CA TYR A 55 3.75 8.22 -20.05
C TYR A 55 3.84 9.75 -19.94
N LEU A 56 3.60 10.32 -18.76
CA LEU A 56 3.69 11.76 -18.57
C LEU A 56 5.13 12.28 -18.73
N THR A 57 6.10 11.54 -18.21
CA THR A 57 7.53 11.94 -18.34
C THR A 57 8.09 11.79 -19.74
N ALA A 58 7.41 11.05 -20.64
CA ALA A 58 7.76 11.00 -22.05
C ALA A 58 7.54 12.35 -22.77
N SER A 59 6.62 13.19 -22.27
CA SER A 59 6.25 14.46 -22.91
C SER A 59 6.44 15.69 -22.00
N LEU A 60 6.50 15.49 -20.70
CA LEU A 60 6.55 16.56 -19.72
C LEU A 60 7.76 16.44 -18.78
N PRO A 61 8.30 17.56 -18.32
CA PRO A 61 9.37 17.54 -17.32
C PRO A 61 8.87 16.96 -15.99
N LEU A 62 9.78 16.34 -15.25
CA LEU A 62 9.51 15.56 -14.06
C LEU A 62 8.73 16.33 -12.97
N TYR A 63 9.06 17.62 -12.77
CA TYR A 63 8.43 18.50 -11.78
C TYR A 63 6.96 18.79 -12.06
N ILE A 64 6.50 18.64 -13.32
CA ILE A 64 5.09 18.73 -13.71
C ILE A 64 4.45 17.35 -13.68
N SER A 65 5.19 16.31 -14.10
CA SER A 65 4.67 14.95 -14.22
C SER A 65 4.26 14.37 -12.87
N ILE A 66 5.04 14.59 -11.80
CA ILE A 66 4.72 14.06 -10.45
C ILE A 66 3.40 14.63 -9.91
N PRO A 67 3.20 15.97 -9.79
CA PRO A 67 1.93 16.49 -9.30
C PRO A 67 0.74 16.12 -10.20
N LEU A 68 0.94 16.14 -11.52
CA LEU A 68 -0.11 15.80 -12.48
C LEU A 68 -0.52 14.32 -12.34
N MET A 69 0.44 13.40 -12.20
CA MET A 69 0.19 11.99 -11.94
C MET A 69 -0.61 11.80 -10.65
N ILE A 70 -0.24 12.48 -9.56
CA ILE A 70 -0.96 12.40 -8.29
C ILE A 70 -2.40 12.88 -8.47
N ILE A 71 -2.63 14.03 -9.12
CA ILE A 71 -3.97 14.57 -9.37
C ILE A 71 -4.80 13.59 -10.21
N LEU A 72 -4.25 13.06 -11.31
CA LEU A 72 -4.95 12.11 -12.16
C LEU A 72 -5.27 10.80 -11.43
N THR A 73 -4.36 10.29 -10.61
CA THR A 73 -4.60 9.09 -9.79
C THR A 73 -5.72 9.32 -8.77
N VAL A 74 -5.75 10.48 -8.12
CA VAL A 74 -6.82 10.87 -7.20
C VAL A 74 -8.15 10.98 -7.94
N LEU A 75 -8.17 11.55 -9.14
CA LEU A 75 -9.38 11.63 -9.98
C LEU A 75 -9.88 10.24 -10.38
N ILE A 76 -8.99 9.30 -10.72
CA ILE A 76 -9.36 7.90 -10.99
C ILE A 76 -9.99 7.29 -9.75
N GLY A 77 -9.36 7.42 -8.58
CA GLY A 77 -9.91 6.90 -7.33
C GLY A 77 -11.28 7.47 -6.98
N PHE A 78 -11.46 8.78 -7.17
CA PHE A 78 -12.76 9.44 -7.02
C PHE A 78 -13.79 8.91 -8.02
N THR A 79 -13.40 8.70 -9.28
CA THR A 79 -14.28 8.14 -10.33
C THR A 79 -14.69 6.72 -9.99
N ILE A 80 -13.76 5.88 -9.54
CA ILE A 80 -14.05 4.50 -9.09
C ILE A 80 -15.07 4.53 -7.95
N GLU A 81 -14.90 5.41 -6.96
CA GLU A 81 -15.89 5.56 -5.88
C GLU A 81 -17.27 5.93 -6.43
N ARG A 82 -17.36 6.90 -7.33
CA ARG A 82 -18.62 7.39 -7.88
C ARG A 82 -19.35 6.38 -8.75
N VAL A 83 -18.61 5.66 -9.59
CA VAL A 83 -19.18 4.78 -10.62
C VAL A 83 -19.37 3.36 -10.10
N ALA A 84 -18.38 2.82 -9.40
CA ALA A 84 -18.39 1.41 -9.00
C ALA A 84 -18.91 1.16 -7.58
N TYR A 85 -18.68 2.08 -6.64
CA TYR A 85 -19.07 1.86 -5.24
C TYR A 85 -20.35 2.58 -4.82
N LYS A 86 -20.53 3.84 -5.23
CA LYS A 86 -21.69 4.63 -4.81
C LYS A 86 -23.02 4.01 -5.21
N PRO A 87 -23.22 3.48 -6.44
CA PRO A 87 -24.49 2.86 -6.82
C PRO A 87 -24.81 1.56 -6.07
N LEU A 88 -23.77 0.88 -5.56
CA LEU A 88 -23.92 -0.43 -4.93
C LEU A 88 -23.92 -0.37 -3.39
N ARG A 89 -23.97 0.81 -2.77
CA ARG A 89 -23.89 0.95 -1.31
C ARG A 89 -25.03 0.29 -0.54
N THR A 90 -26.20 0.19 -1.16
CA THR A 90 -27.38 -0.49 -0.62
C THR A 90 -27.49 -1.95 -1.03
N ALA A 91 -26.60 -2.41 -1.93
CA ALA A 91 -26.54 -3.77 -2.40
C ALA A 91 -25.86 -4.71 -1.38
N PRO A 92 -26.07 -6.04 -1.47
CA PRO A 92 -25.36 -7.01 -0.66
C PRO A 92 -23.84 -6.85 -0.78
N ARG A 93 -23.11 -7.09 0.31
CA ARG A 93 -21.62 -6.93 0.36
C ARG A 93 -20.91 -7.66 -0.77
N MET A 94 -21.41 -8.85 -1.17
CA MET A 94 -20.85 -9.64 -2.27
C MET A 94 -20.89 -8.89 -3.61
N SER A 95 -21.98 -8.18 -3.90
CA SER A 95 -22.11 -7.40 -5.15
C SER A 95 -21.07 -6.28 -5.22
N VAL A 96 -20.80 -5.62 -4.11
CA VAL A 96 -19.76 -4.57 -4.03
C VAL A 96 -18.36 -5.16 -4.20
N MET A 97 -18.09 -6.33 -3.61
CA MET A 97 -16.80 -7.03 -3.77
C MET A 97 -16.57 -7.45 -5.22
N ILE A 98 -17.62 -8.00 -5.88
CA ILE A 98 -17.55 -8.37 -7.31
C ILE A 98 -17.27 -7.13 -8.18
N SER A 99 -17.94 -6.01 -7.89
CA SER A 99 -17.68 -4.74 -8.58
C SER A 99 -16.23 -4.27 -8.40
N ALA A 100 -15.67 -4.39 -7.19
CA ALA A 100 -14.28 -4.05 -6.92
C ALA A 100 -13.29 -4.90 -7.73
N ILE A 101 -13.55 -6.21 -7.81
CA ILE A 101 -12.77 -7.14 -8.64
C ILE A 101 -12.94 -6.78 -10.12
N GLY A 102 -14.16 -6.47 -10.57
CA GLY A 102 -14.41 -6.03 -11.94
C GLY A 102 -13.62 -4.76 -12.32
N VAL A 103 -13.56 -3.78 -11.42
CA VAL A 103 -12.74 -2.57 -11.60
C VAL A 103 -11.25 -2.91 -11.65
N SER A 104 -10.77 -3.81 -10.79
CA SER A 104 -9.39 -4.30 -10.79
C SER A 104 -9.02 -4.88 -12.17
N TYR A 105 -9.81 -5.81 -12.68
CA TYR A 105 -9.61 -6.38 -14.02
C TYR A 105 -9.72 -5.34 -15.15
N LEU A 106 -10.63 -4.38 -15.02
CA LEU A 106 -10.75 -3.28 -16.00
C LEU A 106 -9.44 -2.49 -16.07
N LEU A 107 -8.88 -2.08 -14.92
CA LEU A 107 -7.63 -1.32 -14.85
C LEU A 107 -6.45 -2.12 -15.41
N GLN A 108 -6.34 -3.41 -15.07
CA GLN A 108 -5.29 -4.29 -15.58
C GLN A 108 -5.39 -4.48 -17.10
N ASN A 109 -6.59 -4.72 -17.64
CA ASN A 109 -6.78 -4.91 -19.07
C ASN A 109 -6.59 -3.61 -19.87
N LEU A 110 -7.00 -2.45 -19.32
CA LEU A 110 -6.67 -1.15 -19.91
C LEU A 110 -5.16 -0.92 -19.94
N ALA A 111 -4.47 -1.21 -18.84
CA ALA A 111 -3.02 -1.13 -18.78
C ALA A 111 -2.36 -2.09 -19.80
N LEU A 112 -2.86 -3.32 -19.91
CA LEU A 112 -2.40 -4.31 -20.88
C LEU A 112 -2.57 -3.81 -22.32
N TYR A 113 -3.74 -3.26 -22.65
CA TYR A 113 -4.03 -2.68 -23.96
C TYR A 113 -3.09 -1.51 -24.31
N ILE A 114 -2.90 -0.57 -23.38
CA ILE A 114 -2.06 0.62 -23.57
C ILE A 114 -0.58 0.26 -23.69
N THR A 115 -0.08 -0.69 -22.89
CA THR A 115 1.34 -1.07 -22.85
C THR A 115 1.71 -2.13 -23.88
N GLY A 116 0.71 -2.82 -24.46
CA GLY A 116 0.93 -4.02 -25.26
C GLY A 116 1.48 -5.20 -24.46
N GLY A 117 1.29 -5.22 -23.13
CA GLY A 117 1.82 -6.24 -22.22
C GLY A 117 3.32 -6.12 -21.92
N LEU A 118 3.98 -5.11 -22.49
CA LEU A 118 5.41 -4.92 -22.34
C LEU A 118 5.75 -4.24 -21.01
N ASN A 119 6.87 -4.65 -20.43
CA ASN A 119 7.46 -3.94 -19.29
C ASN A 119 7.88 -2.52 -19.74
N LYS A 120 7.43 -1.52 -18.99
CA LYS A 120 7.81 -0.13 -19.16
C LYS A 120 8.79 0.28 -18.09
N ASN A 121 9.89 0.90 -18.49
CA ASN A 121 10.87 1.41 -17.56
C ASN A 121 10.36 2.69 -16.89
N TYR A 122 10.31 2.68 -15.58
CA TYR A 122 9.98 3.86 -14.78
C TYR A 122 11.11 4.90 -14.89
N PRO A 123 10.80 6.19 -15.05
CA PRO A 123 11.82 7.22 -15.18
C PRO A 123 12.65 7.32 -13.91
N ALA A 124 13.97 7.43 -14.07
CA ALA A 124 14.85 7.75 -12.96
C ALA A 124 14.55 9.16 -12.46
N ILE A 125 14.24 9.30 -11.17
CA ILE A 125 14.04 10.59 -10.53
C ILE A 125 15.41 11.08 -10.04
N PRO A 126 15.99 12.13 -10.66
CA PRO A 126 17.28 12.65 -10.24
C PRO A 126 17.27 12.92 -8.73
N TRP A 127 18.40 12.78 -8.08
CA TRP A 127 18.61 12.94 -6.65
C TRP A 127 17.99 11.83 -5.77
N ILE A 128 16.75 11.37 -6.01
CA ILE A 128 16.10 10.30 -5.22
C ILE A 128 16.64 8.92 -5.61
N SER A 129 16.94 8.72 -6.90
CA SER A 129 17.47 7.46 -7.44
C SER A 129 18.98 7.28 -7.23
N ASP A 130 19.70 8.32 -6.79
CA ASP A 130 21.14 8.25 -6.59
C ASP A 130 21.53 7.23 -5.52
N ARG A 131 22.66 6.57 -5.72
CA ARG A 131 23.26 5.70 -4.72
C ARG A 131 23.97 6.51 -3.65
N ILE A 132 23.82 6.09 -2.41
CA ILE A 132 24.51 6.66 -1.26
C ILE A 132 25.08 5.55 -0.40
N THR A 133 26.12 5.88 0.35
CA THR A 133 26.71 4.96 1.32
C THR A 133 26.21 5.30 2.72
N VAL A 134 25.45 4.39 3.31
CA VAL A 134 24.94 4.53 4.69
C VAL A 134 25.55 3.43 5.53
N LEU A 135 26.23 3.79 6.61
CA LEU A 135 26.93 2.85 7.52
C LEU A 135 27.90 1.90 6.79
N GLY A 136 28.53 2.37 5.69
CA GLY A 136 29.47 1.57 4.89
C GLY A 136 28.79 0.60 3.91
N MET A 137 27.49 0.77 3.61
CA MET A 137 26.73 -0.04 2.68
C MET A 137 26.15 0.84 1.57
N GLU A 138 26.23 0.35 0.33
CA GLU A 138 25.61 1.03 -0.81
C GLU A 138 24.10 0.80 -0.80
N THR A 139 23.33 1.88 -0.82
CA THR A 139 21.87 1.87 -0.92
C THR A 139 21.40 3.03 -1.79
N THR A 140 20.13 3.05 -2.17
CA THR A 140 19.55 4.20 -2.89
C THR A 140 19.01 5.23 -1.90
N ARG A 141 19.03 6.51 -2.25
CA ARG A 141 18.44 7.57 -1.41
C ARG A 141 16.95 7.30 -1.14
N VAL A 142 16.21 6.77 -2.10
CA VAL A 142 14.79 6.45 -1.92
C VAL A 142 14.59 5.44 -0.79
N THR A 143 15.49 4.46 -0.62
CA THR A 143 15.39 3.48 0.48
C THR A 143 15.45 4.16 1.85
N VAL A 144 16.26 5.20 1.99
CA VAL A 144 16.38 5.95 3.24
C VAL A 144 15.24 6.96 3.41
N ILE A 145 14.84 7.64 2.33
CA ILE A 145 13.78 8.67 2.36
C ILE A 145 12.40 8.05 2.64
N THR A 146 12.12 6.86 2.09
CA THR A 146 10.81 6.21 2.18
C THR A 146 10.27 6.09 3.61
N PRO A 147 11.01 5.55 4.60
CA PRO A 147 10.48 5.44 5.97
C PRO A 147 10.14 6.79 6.59
N PHE A 148 11.00 7.81 6.39
CA PHE A 148 10.75 9.16 6.91
C PHE A 148 9.52 9.80 6.28
N LEU A 149 9.38 9.71 4.96
CA LEU A 149 8.23 10.24 4.24
C LEU A 149 6.96 9.49 4.63
N THR A 150 7.03 8.17 4.78
CA THR A 150 5.88 7.37 5.25
C THR A 150 5.45 7.80 6.64
N ILE A 151 6.37 7.92 7.60
CA ILE A 151 6.05 8.36 8.97
C ILE A 151 5.45 9.76 8.93
N LEU A 152 6.02 10.69 8.16
CA LEU A 152 5.50 12.05 8.00
C LEU A 152 4.05 12.02 7.50
N LEU A 153 3.76 11.25 6.46
CA LEU A 153 2.42 11.13 5.88
C LEU A 153 1.43 10.46 6.86
N VAL A 154 1.89 9.46 7.61
CA VAL A 154 1.08 8.80 8.64
C VAL A 154 0.74 9.78 9.76
N VAL A 155 1.71 10.54 10.26
CA VAL A 155 1.48 11.55 11.30
C VAL A 155 0.53 12.64 10.80
N ALA A 156 0.72 13.13 9.57
CA ALA A 156 -0.17 14.11 8.95
C ALA A 156 -1.60 13.56 8.81
N LEU A 157 -1.75 12.29 8.42
CA LEU A 157 -3.04 11.63 8.31
C LEU A 157 -3.72 11.46 9.68
N VAL A 158 -2.99 10.99 10.69
CA VAL A 158 -3.51 10.84 12.06
C VAL A 158 -3.92 12.20 12.62
N PHE A 159 -3.14 13.24 12.36
CA PHE A 159 -3.51 14.61 12.71
C PHE A 159 -4.79 15.06 12.00
N LEU A 160 -4.91 14.81 10.69
CA LEU A 160 -6.10 15.12 9.90
C LEU A 160 -7.34 14.42 10.48
N ILE A 161 -7.22 13.12 10.79
CA ILE A 161 -8.35 12.34 11.31
C ILE A 161 -8.74 12.79 12.72
N ASN A 162 -7.78 13.16 13.56
CA ASN A 162 -8.07 13.51 14.97
C ASN A 162 -8.51 14.96 15.15
N HIS A 163 -8.01 15.90 14.33
CA HIS A 163 -8.17 17.34 14.59
C HIS A 163 -8.98 18.09 13.53
N THR A 164 -9.44 17.43 12.43
CA THR A 164 -10.25 18.10 11.41
C THR A 164 -11.71 17.70 11.45
N LYS A 165 -12.59 18.58 10.90
CA LYS A 165 -14.03 18.29 10.77
C LYS A 165 -14.30 17.06 9.90
N ILE A 166 -13.50 16.86 8.85
CA ILE A 166 -13.61 15.69 7.96
C ILE A 166 -13.21 14.43 8.72
N GLY A 167 -12.12 14.46 9.49
CA GLY A 167 -11.70 13.32 10.31
C GLY A 167 -12.71 12.98 11.41
N MET A 168 -13.31 14.00 12.05
CA MET A 168 -14.40 13.79 13.01
C MET A 168 -15.59 13.10 12.35
N ALA A 169 -16.00 13.54 11.15
CA ALA A 169 -17.07 12.92 10.38
C ALA A 169 -16.72 11.47 9.98
N MET A 170 -15.46 11.19 9.58
CA MET A 170 -14.98 9.83 9.28
C MET A 170 -15.13 8.90 10.48
N ARG A 171 -14.70 9.35 11.67
CA ARG A 171 -14.82 8.55 12.90
C ARG A 171 -16.26 8.31 13.30
N ALA A 172 -17.14 9.32 13.19
CA ALA A 172 -18.56 9.16 13.47
C ALA A 172 -19.20 8.10 12.55
N VAL A 173 -18.96 8.22 11.25
CA VAL A 173 -19.52 7.29 10.22
C VAL A 173 -18.98 5.88 10.39
N SER A 174 -17.73 5.71 10.86
CA SER A 174 -17.14 4.38 11.09
C SER A 174 -17.78 3.63 12.27
N VAL A 175 -18.35 4.35 13.23
CA VAL A 175 -19.04 3.78 14.41
C VAL A 175 -20.49 3.44 14.06
N ASP A 176 -21.24 4.40 13.52
CA ASP A 176 -22.64 4.25 13.17
C ASP A 176 -23.01 5.11 11.97
N PHE A 177 -23.32 4.44 10.87
CA PHE A 177 -23.62 5.06 9.59
C PHE A 177 -24.98 5.78 9.60
N GLU A 178 -26.02 5.13 10.17
CA GLU A 178 -27.39 5.65 10.19
C GLU A 178 -27.52 6.84 11.14
N THR A 179 -27.02 6.69 12.35
CA THR A 179 -27.02 7.78 13.34
C THR A 179 -26.25 8.99 12.84
N SER A 180 -25.09 8.79 12.18
CA SER A 180 -24.30 9.88 11.59
C SER A 180 -25.08 10.65 10.52
N GLN A 181 -25.88 9.95 9.72
CA GLN A 181 -26.73 10.56 8.70
C GLN A 181 -27.85 11.41 9.35
N LEU A 182 -28.48 10.90 10.41
CA LEU A 182 -29.49 11.64 11.16
C LEU A 182 -28.94 12.91 11.82
N MET A 183 -27.66 12.88 12.24
CA MET A 183 -26.97 14.06 12.77
C MET A 183 -26.50 15.05 11.68
N GLY A 184 -26.91 14.85 10.42
CA GLY A 184 -26.64 15.77 9.30
C GLY A 184 -25.28 15.60 8.63
N ILE A 185 -24.51 14.53 8.92
CA ILE A 185 -23.25 14.26 8.25
C ILE A 185 -23.53 13.79 6.82
N LYS A 186 -22.94 14.50 5.84
CA LYS A 186 -23.03 14.14 4.42
C LYS A 186 -22.11 12.94 4.13
N ILE A 187 -22.61 11.73 4.33
CA ILE A 187 -21.85 10.47 4.23
C ILE A 187 -21.15 10.33 2.87
N ASN A 188 -21.79 10.78 1.78
CA ASN A 188 -21.17 10.77 0.45
C ASN A 188 -19.83 11.52 0.43
N ASN A 189 -19.76 12.67 1.10
CA ASN A 189 -18.52 13.46 1.13
C ASN A 189 -17.43 12.78 1.98
N VAL A 190 -17.83 12.11 3.05
CA VAL A 190 -16.90 11.36 3.91
C VAL A 190 -16.27 10.21 3.14
N ILE A 191 -17.07 9.43 2.43
CA ILE A 191 -16.58 8.30 1.64
C ILE A 191 -15.70 8.79 0.49
N SER A 192 -16.13 9.81 -0.26
CA SER A 192 -15.32 10.38 -1.33
C SER A 192 -13.98 10.92 -0.81
N ALA A 193 -13.97 11.60 0.36
CA ALA A 193 -12.73 12.07 0.99
C ALA A 193 -11.81 10.91 1.37
N THR A 194 -12.37 9.80 1.86
CA THR A 194 -11.58 8.59 2.18
C THR A 194 -10.91 8.00 0.96
N PHE A 195 -11.63 7.91 -0.17
CA PHE A 195 -11.04 7.43 -1.43
C PHE A 195 -9.97 8.38 -1.96
N ILE A 196 -10.20 9.70 -1.89
CA ILE A 196 -9.22 10.73 -2.30
C ILE A 196 -7.93 10.58 -1.47
N ILE A 197 -8.04 10.48 -0.15
CA ILE A 197 -6.86 10.34 0.72
C ILE A 197 -6.16 9.01 0.45
N GLY A 198 -6.89 7.90 0.36
CA GLY A 198 -6.31 6.58 0.10
C GLY A 198 -5.58 6.54 -1.24
N THR A 199 -6.18 7.05 -2.32
CA THR A 199 -5.55 7.08 -3.64
C THR A 199 -4.40 8.07 -3.74
N PHE A 200 -4.43 9.17 -3.00
CA PHE A 200 -3.27 10.07 -2.84
C PHE A 200 -2.08 9.32 -2.22
N LEU A 201 -2.29 8.58 -1.13
CA LEU A 201 -1.23 7.79 -0.50
C LEU A 201 -0.72 6.68 -1.42
N ALA A 202 -1.60 6.02 -2.17
CA ALA A 202 -1.22 5.03 -3.17
C ALA A 202 -0.37 5.65 -4.30
N ALA A 203 -0.71 6.86 -4.76
CA ALA A 203 0.08 7.59 -5.76
C ALA A 203 1.48 7.91 -5.26
N VAL A 204 1.61 8.42 -4.03
CA VAL A 204 2.93 8.68 -3.41
C VAL A 204 3.70 7.37 -3.20
N GLY A 205 3.03 6.32 -2.72
CA GLY A 205 3.61 4.99 -2.58
C GLY A 205 4.14 4.44 -3.91
N SER A 206 3.41 4.68 -5.00
CA SER A 206 3.79 4.30 -6.36
C SER A 206 5.10 4.97 -6.80
N VAL A 207 5.26 6.26 -6.54
CA VAL A 207 6.53 6.97 -6.83
C VAL A 207 7.70 6.33 -6.11
N LEU A 208 7.56 6.07 -4.82
CA LEU A 208 8.63 5.49 -4.00
C LEU A 208 8.95 4.05 -4.42
N TYR A 209 7.94 3.25 -4.71
CA TYR A 209 8.09 1.86 -5.08
C TYR A 209 8.76 1.70 -6.44
N PHE A 210 8.23 2.36 -7.49
CA PHE A 210 8.77 2.22 -8.84
C PHE A 210 10.11 2.95 -9.03
N THR A 211 10.47 3.88 -8.16
CA THR A 211 11.85 4.41 -8.10
C THR A 211 12.84 3.34 -7.63
N ASN A 212 12.44 2.45 -6.70
CA ASN A 212 13.27 1.31 -6.27
C ASN A 212 13.23 0.13 -7.25
N TYR A 213 12.06 -0.11 -7.86
CA TYR A 213 11.80 -1.22 -8.77
C TYR A 213 11.30 -0.69 -10.11
N PRO A 214 12.20 -0.27 -11.02
CA PRO A 214 11.86 0.54 -12.19
C PRO A 214 11.13 -0.20 -13.32
N GLY A 215 10.61 -1.41 -13.08
CA GLY A 215 9.80 -2.17 -14.03
C GLY A 215 8.31 -2.05 -13.74
N VAL A 216 7.54 -1.46 -14.66
CA VAL A 216 6.07 -1.36 -14.53
C VAL A 216 5.42 -2.23 -15.60
N VAL A 217 4.73 -3.28 -15.15
CA VAL A 217 3.90 -4.16 -15.99
C VAL A 217 2.43 -4.03 -15.59
N PRO A 218 1.47 -4.42 -16.46
CA PRO A 218 0.03 -4.30 -16.16
C PRO A 218 -0.45 -5.00 -14.89
N THR A 219 0.34 -5.92 -14.35
CA THR A 219 0.04 -6.66 -13.12
C THR A 219 0.88 -6.23 -11.92
N SER A 220 1.72 -5.18 -12.06
CA SER A 220 2.63 -4.73 -10.99
C SER A 220 1.93 -4.27 -9.72
N GLY A 221 0.64 -4.00 -9.75
CA GLY A 221 -0.16 -3.62 -8.59
C GLY A 221 -0.65 -4.81 -7.74
N ALA A 222 -0.73 -6.00 -8.34
CA ALA A 222 -1.36 -7.17 -7.72
C ALA A 222 -0.59 -7.64 -6.46
N MET A 223 0.70 -7.91 -6.57
CA MET A 223 1.49 -8.42 -5.44
C MET A 223 1.72 -7.37 -4.34
N PRO A 224 2.18 -6.13 -4.62
CA PRO A 224 2.27 -5.10 -3.59
C PRO A 224 0.92 -4.78 -2.95
N GLY A 225 -0.16 -4.73 -3.73
CA GLY A 225 -1.51 -4.53 -3.24
C GLY A 225 -1.96 -5.65 -2.29
N LEU A 226 -1.75 -6.91 -2.68
CA LEU A 226 -2.10 -8.06 -1.85
C LEU A 226 -1.27 -8.11 -0.57
N LYS A 227 0.04 -7.85 -0.61
CA LYS A 227 0.91 -7.77 0.59
C LYS A 227 0.52 -6.62 1.51
N ALA A 228 0.17 -5.47 0.96
CA ALA A 228 -0.34 -4.36 1.75
C ALA A 228 -1.70 -4.67 2.40
N PHE A 229 -2.58 -5.41 1.71
CA PHE A 229 -3.80 -5.94 2.31
C PHE A 229 -3.50 -6.92 3.45
N VAL A 230 -2.56 -7.86 3.23
CA VAL A 230 -2.08 -8.76 4.29
C VAL A 230 -1.57 -7.96 5.49
N ALA A 231 -0.80 -6.89 5.26
CA ALA A 231 -0.29 -6.01 6.29
C ALA A 231 -1.41 -5.30 7.08
N ALA A 232 -2.45 -4.84 6.39
CA ALA A 232 -3.61 -4.22 7.01
C ALA A 232 -4.39 -5.21 7.90
N VAL A 233 -4.58 -6.45 7.43
CA VAL A 233 -5.26 -7.51 8.19
C VAL A 233 -4.39 -7.96 9.37
N PHE A 234 -3.10 -8.18 9.15
CA PHE A 234 -2.14 -8.54 10.18
C PHE A 234 -2.08 -7.50 11.31
N GLY A 235 -2.03 -6.22 10.93
CA GLY A 235 -2.02 -5.10 11.87
C GLY A 235 -3.34 -4.91 12.61
N GLY A 236 -4.46 -5.35 12.05
CA GLY A 236 -5.82 -5.14 12.53
C GLY A 236 -6.57 -4.18 11.61
N ILE A 237 -7.37 -4.75 10.72
CA ILE A 237 -8.08 -3.98 9.69
C ILE A 237 -9.04 -2.97 10.34
N GLY A 238 -8.97 -1.71 9.91
CA GLY A 238 -9.69 -0.59 10.54
C GLY A 238 -8.83 0.28 11.44
N SER A 239 -7.65 -0.24 11.92
CA SER A 239 -6.69 0.53 12.72
C SER A 239 -5.54 1.02 11.85
N ILE A 240 -5.45 2.35 11.63
CA ILE A 240 -4.37 2.94 10.83
C ILE A 240 -2.98 2.67 11.44
N PRO A 241 -2.75 2.90 12.76
CA PRO A 241 -1.47 2.56 13.36
C PRO A 241 -1.15 1.06 13.27
N GLY A 242 -2.17 0.21 13.42
CA GLY A 242 -2.03 -1.24 13.26
C GLY A 242 -1.55 -1.62 11.86
N ALA A 243 -2.20 -1.11 10.82
CA ALA A 243 -1.82 -1.38 9.42
C ALA A 243 -0.38 -0.93 9.11
N VAL A 244 0.05 0.21 9.66
CA VAL A 244 1.42 0.72 9.50
C VAL A 244 2.43 -0.22 10.17
N ILE A 245 2.21 -0.59 11.42
CA ILE A 245 3.10 -1.51 12.14
C ILE A 245 3.14 -2.87 11.44
N GLY A 246 1.98 -3.39 11.02
CA GLY A 246 1.88 -4.62 10.26
C GLY A 246 2.69 -4.57 8.96
N ALA A 247 2.63 -3.46 8.24
CA ALA A 247 3.38 -3.25 7.00
C ALA A 247 4.90 -3.23 7.22
N PHE A 248 5.37 -2.57 8.28
CA PHE A 248 6.80 -2.57 8.61
C PHE A 248 7.28 -3.98 9.01
N ILE A 249 6.50 -4.71 9.80
CA ILE A 249 6.85 -6.09 10.18
C ILE A 249 6.95 -6.96 8.93
N ILE A 250 5.93 -6.95 8.04
CA ILE A 250 5.92 -7.74 6.82
C ILE A 250 7.08 -7.35 5.91
N GLY A 251 7.34 -6.05 5.71
CA GLY A 251 8.44 -5.58 4.87
C GLY A 251 9.81 -6.02 5.39
N ILE A 252 10.03 -5.96 6.70
CA ILE A 252 11.28 -6.42 7.33
C ILE A 252 11.42 -7.94 7.18
N CYS A 253 10.38 -8.71 7.49
CA CYS A 253 10.40 -10.17 7.36
C CYS A 253 10.66 -10.59 5.91
N GLU A 254 9.96 -10.01 4.94
CA GLU A 254 10.15 -10.28 3.52
C GLU A 254 11.59 -10.00 3.07
N SER A 255 12.14 -8.86 3.49
CA SER A 255 13.49 -8.47 3.11
C SER A 255 14.55 -9.40 3.72
N ILE A 256 14.38 -9.80 4.99
CA ILE A 256 15.29 -10.76 5.64
C ILE A 256 15.22 -12.11 4.92
N ILE A 257 14.04 -12.60 4.55
CA ILE A 257 13.89 -13.88 3.83
C ILE A 257 14.55 -13.80 2.46
N LYS A 258 14.39 -12.70 1.72
CA LYS A 258 15.12 -12.49 0.45
C LYS A 258 16.63 -12.51 0.61
N GLY A 259 17.14 -12.08 1.76
CA GLY A 259 18.55 -12.12 2.09
C GLY A 259 19.04 -13.41 2.76
N LEU A 260 18.14 -14.34 3.06
CA LEU A 260 18.45 -15.48 3.93
C LEU A 260 19.56 -16.38 3.36
N ASP A 261 19.54 -16.65 2.05
CA ASP A 261 20.62 -17.41 1.40
C ASP A 261 21.98 -16.76 1.64
N THR A 262 22.09 -15.46 1.43
CA THR A 262 23.33 -14.71 1.63
C THR A 262 23.76 -14.74 3.10
N ILE A 263 22.82 -14.60 4.02
CA ILE A 263 23.07 -14.64 5.47
C ILE A 263 23.58 -16.01 5.89
N LEU A 264 22.98 -17.10 5.39
CA LEU A 264 23.35 -18.47 5.70
C LEU A 264 24.72 -18.86 5.10
N ILE A 265 25.03 -18.39 3.89
CA ILE A 265 26.34 -18.61 3.25
C ILE A 265 27.45 -17.90 4.05
N VAL A 266 27.24 -16.65 4.44
CA VAL A 266 28.23 -15.89 5.23
C VAL A 266 28.44 -16.51 6.62
N ASN A 267 27.40 -17.14 7.19
CA ASN A 267 27.51 -17.86 8.46
C ASN A 267 28.13 -19.28 8.34
N GLY A 268 28.39 -19.74 7.12
CA GLY A 268 28.91 -21.09 6.89
C GLY A 268 27.89 -22.22 7.10
N ALA A 269 26.60 -21.89 7.21
CA ALA A 269 25.54 -22.88 7.40
C ALA A 269 25.18 -23.61 6.10
N ILE A 270 25.35 -22.95 4.96
CA ILE A 270 25.18 -23.51 3.62
C ILE A 270 26.33 -23.06 2.72
N THR A 271 26.66 -23.85 1.70
CA THR A 271 27.74 -23.56 0.74
C THR A 271 27.22 -23.00 -0.58
N GLU A 272 25.95 -23.25 -0.90
CA GLU A 272 25.31 -22.85 -2.15
C GLU A 272 23.98 -22.13 -1.89
N GLN A 273 23.53 -21.33 -2.85
CA GLN A 273 22.22 -20.67 -2.80
C GLN A 273 21.11 -21.71 -3.02
N ILE A 274 20.17 -21.77 -2.07
CA ILE A 274 19.01 -22.69 -2.11
C ILE A 274 17.80 -22.02 -2.81
N GLY A 275 17.83 -20.69 -3.01
CA GLY A 275 16.76 -19.94 -3.64
C GLY A 275 15.62 -19.60 -2.67
N LEU A 276 15.91 -19.44 -1.38
CA LEU A 276 14.93 -19.10 -0.35
C LEU A 276 14.18 -17.79 -0.62
N ALA A 277 14.79 -16.88 -1.36
CA ALA A 277 14.16 -15.63 -1.79
C ALA A 277 12.83 -15.85 -2.53
N THR A 278 12.70 -16.94 -3.29
CA THR A 278 11.48 -17.31 -4.03
C THR A 278 10.30 -17.59 -3.09
N PHE A 279 10.58 -18.05 -1.87
CA PHE A 279 9.55 -18.35 -0.87
C PHE A 279 9.12 -17.14 -0.03
N SER A 280 9.68 -15.94 -0.28
CA SER A 280 9.36 -14.72 0.50
C SER A 280 7.87 -14.37 0.47
N ASP A 281 7.22 -14.59 -0.68
CA ASP A 281 5.78 -14.33 -0.84
C ASP A 281 4.94 -15.37 -0.09
N ALA A 282 5.30 -16.65 -0.23
CA ALA A 282 4.64 -17.74 0.51
C ALA A 282 4.71 -17.52 2.03
N PHE A 283 5.87 -17.08 2.54
CA PHE A 283 6.03 -16.77 3.96
C PHE A 283 5.10 -15.65 4.42
N THR A 284 4.93 -14.59 3.62
CA THR A 284 4.01 -13.49 3.94
C THR A 284 2.57 -13.99 4.13
N PHE A 285 2.12 -14.90 3.26
CA PHE A 285 0.78 -15.48 3.37
C PHE A 285 0.66 -16.49 4.51
N ILE A 286 1.69 -17.30 4.78
CA ILE A 286 1.73 -18.21 5.93
C ILE A 286 1.63 -17.38 7.22
N LEU A 287 2.36 -16.30 7.33
CA LEU A 287 2.33 -15.40 8.49
C LEU A 287 0.93 -14.79 8.69
N LEU A 288 0.22 -14.43 7.61
CA LEU A 288 -1.17 -14.02 7.67
C LEU A 288 -2.06 -15.11 8.24
N ILE A 289 -1.96 -16.34 7.72
CA ILE A 289 -2.77 -17.49 8.17
C ILE A 289 -2.54 -17.73 9.66
N VAL A 290 -1.27 -17.76 10.08
CA VAL A 290 -0.91 -17.97 11.49
C VAL A 290 -1.56 -16.91 12.37
N ILE A 291 -1.44 -15.62 12.02
CA ILE A 291 -2.03 -14.58 12.85
C ILE A 291 -3.56 -14.65 12.89
N LEU A 292 -4.22 -14.96 11.76
CA LEU A 292 -5.69 -15.08 11.72
C LEU A 292 -6.20 -16.28 12.55
N VAL A 293 -5.42 -17.36 12.65
CA VAL A 293 -5.76 -18.51 13.49
C VAL A 293 -5.65 -18.15 14.98
N PHE A 294 -4.57 -17.47 15.38
CA PHE A 294 -4.33 -17.15 16.80
C PHE A 294 -5.02 -15.86 17.25
N LYS A 295 -5.13 -14.87 16.37
CA LYS A 295 -5.71 -13.55 16.68
C LYS A 295 -6.49 -12.99 15.46
N PRO A 296 -7.73 -13.46 15.26
CA PRO A 296 -8.54 -13.12 14.07
C PRO A 296 -8.82 -11.62 13.90
N THR A 297 -8.69 -10.82 14.98
CA THR A 297 -8.82 -9.36 14.93
C THR A 297 -7.54 -8.64 14.46
N GLY A 298 -6.45 -9.36 14.24
CA GLY A 298 -5.13 -8.78 14.00
C GLY A 298 -4.45 -8.27 15.28
N LEU A 299 -3.24 -7.69 15.17
CA LEU A 299 -2.45 -7.26 16.33
C LEU A 299 -3.14 -6.15 17.14
N PHE A 300 -3.74 -5.18 16.46
CA PHE A 300 -4.33 -3.95 17.06
C PHE A 300 -5.81 -3.77 16.71
N GLY A 301 -6.49 -4.83 16.24
CA GLY A 301 -7.91 -4.78 15.93
C GLY A 301 -8.76 -4.68 17.21
N GLU A 302 -9.81 -3.88 17.16
CA GLU A 302 -10.80 -3.81 18.23
C GLU A 302 -11.63 -5.09 18.27
N LYS A 303 -11.90 -5.60 19.48
CA LYS A 303 -12.86 -6.67 19.66
C LYS A 303 -14.23 -6.13 19.29
N THR A 304 -14.83 -6.64 18.23
CA THR A 304 -16.26 -6.41 17.97
C THR A 304 -17.03 -7.04 19.12
N THR A 305 -17.50 -6.23 20.03
CA THR A 305 -18.55 -6.64 20.97
C THR A 305 -19.80 -6.72 20.12
N ASP A 306 -20.28 -7.94 19.86
CA ASP A 306 -21.60 -8.15 19.29
C ASP A 306 -22.58 -7.45 20.27
N LYS A 307 -23.16 -6.35 19.81
CA LYS A 307 -24.32 -5.78 20.49
C LYS A 307 -25.45 -6.76 20.22
N VAL A 308 -25.76 -7.57 21.24
CA VAL A 308 -26.97 -8.36 21.32
C VAL A 308 -28.19 -7.44 21.34
#